data_ea140094ead544d9726702440367b70d
#
_entry.id   ea140094ead544d9726702440367b70d
#
_cell.length_a   1.000
_cell.length_b   1.000
_cell.length_c   1.000
_cell.angle_alpha   90.00
_cell.angle_beta   90.00
_cell.angle_gamma   90.00
#
_symmetry.space_group_name_H-M   'P 1'
#
loop_
_entity.id
_entity.type
_entity.pdbx_description
1 polymer ?
#
loop_
_entity_poly.entity_id
_entity_poly.type
_entity_poly.pdbx_seq_one_letter_code
_entity_poly.pdbx_strand_id
1 'polypeptide(L)'
;YGQSDKTIICLHPMPYSGGYYDTFCNDLISQTNIAAISLDMLGYGQSSKIKETISIEDYAFNVIEVIKSLKDSGELSGGITLLGFHTGSAIANEIAIIEPELINKVIFVTYPFFDAAKRAELLGSQTKGAIDESIDCLKGMWEFTITNRSKGISIERAYENFIDQVKNMSVSWYGFYSMFNYPSEERLPLLQHVPLIVNDTSSLTEPTKIAMALVHSSEYVELEDVKGGIFELNTDQIIEHVSRYLGE
;
A
#
# COMPACT_ATOMS: atom_id res chain seq x y z
N TYR A 1 8.51 -7.89 12.26
CA TYR A 1 8.84 -6.86 13.24
C TYR A 1 8.01 -7.06 14.53
N GLY A 2 8.66 -7.28 15.68
CA GLY A 2 8.01 -7.43 16.99
C GLY A 2 7.16 -8.70 17.16
N GLN A 3 6.53 -8.82 18.33
CA GLN A 3 5.52 -9.82 18.68
C GLN A 3 4.45 -9.16 19.53
N SER A 4 3.18 -9.37 19.24
CA SER A 4 2.06 -8.75 19.93
C SER A 4 0.75 -9.47 19.60
N ASP A 5 -0.26 -9.26 20.45
CA ASP A 5 -1.65 -9.66 20.15
C ASP A 5 -2.34 -8.74 19.12
N LYS A 6 -1.69 -7.65 18.71
CA LYS A 6 -2.12 -6.75 17.63
C LYS A 6 -1.04 -6.73 16.55
N THR A 7 -1.38 -7.11 15.35
CA THR A 7 -0.44 -7.13 14.22
C THR A 7 -0.99 -6.29 13.07
N ILE A 8 -0.15 -5.39 12.56
CA ILE A 8 -0.41 -4.66 11.31
C ILE A 8 0.25 -5.42 10.15
N ILE A 9 -0.51 -5.74 9.13
CA ILE A 9 -0.01 -6.26 7.86
C ILE A 9 0.01 -5.11 6.86
N CYS A 10 1.22 -4.73 6.43
CA CYS A 10 1.47 -3.62 5.52
C CYS A 10 1.50 -4.12 4.08
N LEU A 11 0.66 -3.52 3.24
CA LEU A 11 0.52 -3.82 1.81
C LEU A 11 1.06 -2.65 1.00
N HIS A 12 2.20 -2.87 0.35
CA HIS A 12 3.00 -1.81 -0.27
C HIS A 12 2.38 -1.19 -1.54
N PRO A 13 2.74 0.06 -1.87
CA PRO A 13 2.39 0.64 -3.15
C PRO A 13 3.22 -0.02 -4.26
N MET A 14 2.64 -0.17 -5.44
CA MET A 14 3.38 -0.70 -6.57
C MET A 14 4.05 0.44 -7.36
N PRO A 15 5.30 0.27 -7.85
CA PRO A 15 6.03 -0.99 -8.02
C PRO A 15 7.08 -1.30 -6.93
N TYR A 16 6.88 -0.85 -5.71
CA TYR A 16 7.78 -1.15 -4.60
C TYR A 16 7.60 -2.57 -4.06
N SER A 17 8.37 -2.91 -3.02
CA SER A 17 8.23 -4.11 -2.21
C SER A 17 7.91 -3.77 -0.75
N GLY A 18 7.80 -4.78 0.10
CA GLY A 18 7.59 -4.61 1.54
C GLY A 18 8.64 -3.74 2.21
N GLY A 19 9.88 -3.71 1.70
CA GLY A 19 10.95 -2.85 2.20
C GLY A 19 10.61 -1.35 2.19
N TYR A 20 9.56 -0.95 1.48
CA TYR A 20 9.03 0.42 1.55
C TYR A 20 8.62 0.85 2.96
N TYR A 21 8.22 -0.10 3.81
CA TYR A 21 7.77 0.15 5.17
C TYR A 21 8.84 -0.03 6.26
N ASP A 22 10.10 -0.29 5.91
CA ASP A 22 11.12 -0.63 6.91
C ASP A 22 11.26 0.42 8.00
N THR A 23 11.31 1.71 7.65
CA THR A 23 11.38 2.80 8.64
C THR A 23 10.15 2.82 9.52
N PHE A 24 8.96 2.82 8.92
CA PHE A 24 7.69 2.82 9.66
C PHE A 24 7.55 1.62 10.59
N CYS A 25 7.86 0.41 10.14
CA CYS A 25 7.75 -0.80 10.96
C CYS A 25 8.71 -0.77 12.15
N ASN A 26 9.96 -0.31 11.95
CA ASN A 26 10.93 -0.18 13.02
C ASN A 26 10.49 0.87 14.05
N ASP A 27 10.01 2.02 13.61
CA ASP A 27 9.53 3.08 14.49
C ASP A 27 8.27 2.62 15.26
N LEU A 28 7.32 1.96 14.56
CA LEU A 28 6.10 1.43 15.17
C LEU A 28 6.42 0.50 16.36
N ILE A 29 7.26 -0.51 16.13
CA ILE A 29 7.60 -1.47 17.22
C ILE A 29 8.43 -0.85 18.32
N SER A 30 9.15 0.24 18.06
CA SER A 30 9.93 0.96 19.08
C SER A 30 9.07 1.86 19.96
N GLN A 31 7.93 2.34 19.45
CA GLN A 31 7.06 3.31 20.10
C GLN A 31 5.79 2.68 20.69
N THR A 32 5.42 1.47 20.25
CA THR A 32 4.14 0.84 20.60
C THR A 32 4.30 -0.64 20.92
N ASN A 33 3.24 -1.26 21.43
CA ASN A 33 3.15 -2.73 21.57
C ASN A 33 2.38 -3.37 20.39
N ILE A 34 2.61 -2.89 19.16
CA ILE A 34 2.00 -3.41 17.93
C ILE A 34 3.08 -4.09 17.11
N ALA A 35 2.85 -5.34 16.70
CA ALA A 35 3.71 -6.02 15.74
C ALA A 35 3.39 -5.59 14.31
N ALA A 36 4.35 -5.71 13.40
CA ALA A 36 4.15 -5.41 11.98
C ALA A 36 4.69 -6.53 11.08
N ILE A 37 3.99 -6.80 10.01
CA ILE A 37 4.42 -7.67 8.91
C ILE A 37 4.36 -6.85 7.63
N SER A 38 5.48 -6.65 6.97
CA SER A 38 5.53 -6.02 5.66
C SER A 38 5.64 -7.11 4.59
N LEU A 39 4.60 -7.28 3.78
CA LEU A 39 4.54 -8.34 2.76
C LEU A 39 5.11 -7.85 1.43
N ASP A 40 5.90 -8.70 0.79
CA ASP A 40 6.16 -8.58 -0.64
C ASP A 40 4.97 -9.20 -1.39
N MET A 41 4.17 -8.39 -2.06
CA MET A 41 3.06 -8.91 -2.84
C MET A 41 3.55 -9.71 -4.06
N LEU A 42 2.71 -10.63 -4.52
CA LEU A 42 3.04 -11.53 -5.63
C LEU A 42 3.56 -10.73 -6.85
N GLY A 43 4.71 -11.14 -7.37
CA GLY A 43 5.42 -10.45 -8.46
C GLY A 43 6.51 -9.47 -7.98
N TYR A 44 6.45 -8.95 -6.77
CA TYR A 44 7.33 -7.91 -6.24
C TYR A 44 8.32 -8.46 -5.19
N GLY A 45 9.36 -7.69 -4.92
CA GLY A 45 10.37 -8.03 -3.91
C GLY A 45 10.93 -9.44 -4.09
N GLN A 46 10.86 -10.24 -3.02
CA GLN A 46 11.32 -11.62 -2.98
C GLN A 46 10.20 -12.64 -3.26
N SER A 47 8.95 -12.19 -3.40
CA SER A 47 7.84 -13.06 -3.74
C SER A 47 7.96 -13.64 -5.15
N SER A 48 7.27 -14.76 -5.39
CA SER A 48 7.27 -15.44 -6.69
C SER A 48 6.89 -14.50 -7.82
N LYS A 49 7.66 -14.54 -8.90
CA LYS A 49 7.42 -13.69 -10.07
C LYS A 49 6.23 -14.19 -10.88
N ILE A 50 5.41 -13.27 -11.37
CA ILE A 50 4.28 -13.53 -12.25
C ILE A 50 4.63 -13.13 -13.68
N LYS A 51 4.01 -13.80 -14.67
CA LYS A 51 4.29 -13.59 -16.08
C LYS A 51 3.23 -12.74 -16.80
N GLU A 52 2.11 -12.52 -16.13
CA GLU A 52 0.96 -11.77 -16.63
C GLU A 52 0.34 -10.93 -15.53
N THR A 53 -0.46 -9.94 -15.92
CA THR A 53 -1.21 -9.13 -14.97
C THR A 53 -2.29 -9.96 -14.29
N ILE A 54 -2.50 -9.71 -13.01
CA ILE A 54 -3.56 -10.29 -12.20
C ILE A 54 -4.47 -9.18 -11.67
N SER A 55 -5.66 -9.51 -11.21
CA SER A 55 -6.60 -8.54 -10.66
C SER A 55 -6.26 -8.14 -9.22
N ILE A 56 -6.91 -7.09 -8.70
CA ILE A 56 -6.83 -6.73 -7.27
C ILE A 56 -7.37 -7.87 -6.41
N GLU A 57 -8.42 -8.55 -6.87
CA GLU A 57 -9.00 -9.72 -6.21
C GLU A 57 -8.00 -10.88 -6.11
N ASP A 58 -7.21 -11.13 -7.17
CA ASP A 58 -6.18 -12.18 -7.15
C ASP A 58 -5.06 -11.83 -6.15
N TYR A 59 -4.65 -10.57 -6.08
CA TYR A 59 -3.72 -10.12 -5.02
C TYR A 59 -4.32 -10.33 -3.63
N ALA A 60 -5.59 -9.98 -3.44
CA ALA A 60 -6.30 -10.16 -2.18
C ALA A 60 -6.37 -11.64 -1.77
N PHE A 61 -6.76 -12.54 -2.68
CA PHE A 61 -6.76 -13.97 -2.42
C PHE A 61 -5.38 -14.50 -2.01
N ASN A 62 -4.32 -14.06 -2.69
CA ASN A 62 -2.96 -14.48 -2.34
C ASN A 62 -2.58 -14.03 -0.92
N VAL A 63 -2.88 -12.79 -0.54
CA VAL A 63 -2.60 -12.28 0.82
C VAL A 63 -3.44 -13.00 1.86
N ILE A 64 -4.72 -13.31 1.59
CA ILE A 64 -5.59 -14.09 2.48
C ILE A 64 -4.96 -15.46 2.77
N GLU A 65 -4.46 -16.16 1.76
CA GLU A 65 -3.81 -17.47 1.93
C GLU A 65 -2.51 -17.36 2.76
N VAL A 66 -1.73 -16.29 2.57
CA VAL A 66 -0.56 -16.03 3.42
C VAL A 66 -0.98 -15.80 4.88
N ILE A 67 -2.00 -14.98 5.13
CA ILE A 67 -2.50 -14.71 6.49
C ILE A 67 -2.98 -16.01 7.15
N LYS A 68 -3.76 -16.82 6.43
CA LYS A 68 -4.25 -18.11 6.94
C LYS A 68 -3.09 -19.04 7.28
N SER A 69 -2.09 -19.14 6.42
CA SER A 69 -0.89 -19.95 6.64
C SER A 69 -0.10 -19.51 7.89
N LEU A 70 0.08 -18.20 8.09
CA LEU A 70 0.76 -17.66 9.27
C LEU A 70 -0.05 -17.91 10.56
N LYS A 71 -1.37 -17.90 10.50
CA LYS A 71 -2.24 -18.26 11.63
C LYS A 71 -2.14 -19.74 11.96
N ASP A 72 -2.18 -20.59 10.95
CA ASP A 72 -2.12 -22.05 11.11
C ASP A 72 -0.75 -22.50 11.64
N SER A 73 0.33 -21.83 11.27
CA SER A 73 1.68 -22.08 11.81
C SER A 73 1.89 -21.51 13.23
N GLY A 74 0.98 -20.67 13.72
CA GLY A 74 1.11 -19.97 15.00
C GLY A 74 2.07 -18.77 14.98
N GLU A 75 2.56 -18.38 13.81
CA GLU A 75 3.41 -17.19 13.64
C GLU A 75 2.61 -15.89 13.73
N LEU A 76 1.30 -15.95 13.48
CA LEU A 76 0.37 -14.82 13.58
C LEU A 76 -0.74 -15.19 14.55
N SER A 77 -0.80 -14.48 15.67
CA SER A 77 -1.85 -14.61 16.68
C SER A 77 -2.51 -13.26 16.94
N GLY A 78 -3.73 -13.31 17.49
CA GLY A 78 -4.45 -12.09 17.86
C GLY A 78 -5.11 -11.33 16.70
N GLY A 79 -5.33 -10.05 16.91
CA GLY A 79 -6.05 -9.18 15.99
C GLY A 79 -5.21 -8.72 14.81
N ILE A 80 -5.79 -8.78 13.61
CA ILE A 80 -5.14 -8.38 12.37
C ILE A 80 -5.69 -7.05 11.89
N THR A 81 -4.78 -6.11 11.64
CA THR A 81 -5.08 -4.84 10.98
C THR A 81 -4.39 -4.80 9.62
N LEU A 82 -5.11 -4.49 8.57
CA LEU A 82 -4.53 -4.22 7.26
C LEU A 82 -4.18 -2.75 7.15
N LEU A 83 -2.97 -2.43 6.70
CA LEU A 83 -2.56 -1.10 6.31
C LEU A 83 -2.14 -1.13 4.85
N GLY A 84 -2.92 -0.49 3.99
CA GLY A 84 -2.61 -0.36 2.58
C GLY A 84 -2.21 1.06 2.20
N PHE A 85 -1.22 1.20 1.31
CA PHE A 85 -0.83 2.48 0.72
C PHE A 85 -1.00 2.41 -0.79
N HIS A 86 -1.66 3.41 -1.36
CA HIS A 86 -2.01 3.46 -2.78
C HIS A 86 -2.68 2.15 -3.24
N THR A 87 -2.09 1.41 -4.20
CA THR A 87 -2.62 0.11 -4.67
C THR A 87 -2.85 -0.87 -3.52
N GLY A 88 -1.99 -0.85 -2.49
CA GLY A 88 -2.17 -1.64 -1.29
C GLY A 88 -3.47 -1.34 -0.54
N SER A 89 -4.01 -0.11 -0.62
CA SER A 89 -5.32 0.24 -0.03
C SER A 89 -6.48 -0.46 -0.74
N ALA A 90 -6.42 -0.58 -2.07
CA ALA A 90 -7.44 -1.32 -2.83
C ALA A 90 -7.39 -2.82 -2.52
N ILE A 91 -6.19 -3.38 -2.36
CA ILE A 91 -6.01 -4.78 -1.96
C ILE A 91 -6.51 -5.00 -0.53
N ALA A 92 -6.20 -4.09 0.42
CA ALA A 92 -6.71 -4.15 1.79
C ALA A 92 -8.25 -4.10 1.84
N ASN A 93 -8.86 -3.23 1.01
CA ASN A 93 -10.31 -3.17 0.86
C ASN A 93 -10.88 -4.50 0.40
N GLU A 94 -10.29 -5.08 -0.64
CA GLU A 94 -10.79 -6.33 -1.22
C GLU A 94 -10.65 -7.51 -0.26
N ILE A 95 -9.55 -7.63 0.48
CA ILE A 95 -9.37 -8.63 1.54
C ILE A 95 -10.48 -8.52 2.59
N ALA A 96 -10.74 -7.30 3.07
CA ALA A 96 -11.73 -7.05 4.10
C ALA A 96 -13.19 -7.27 3.63
N ILE A 97 -13.44 -7.23 2.32
CA ILE A 97 -14.72 -7.61 1.71
C ILE A 97 -14.86 -9.14 1.61
N ILE A 98 -13.81 -9.82 1.15
CA ILE A 98 -13.83 -11.28 0.91
C ILE A 98 -13.86 -12.05 2.23
N GLU A 99 -13.04 -11.64 3.21
CA GLU A 99 -12.88 -12.33 4.50
C GLU A 99 -13.03 -11.35 5.68
N PRO A 100 -14.23 -10.77 5.87
CA PRO A 100 -14.44 -9.73 6.89
C PRO A 100 -14.12 -10.20 8.31
N GLU A 101 -14.39 -11.47 8.63
CA GLU A 101 -14.13 -12.04 9.96
C GLU A 101 -12.63 -12.32 10.22
N LEU A 102 -11.81 -12.35 9.18
CA LEU A 102 -10.36 -12.55 9.30
C LEU A 102 -9.65 -11.28 9.77
N ILE A 103 -10.25 -10.12 9.49
CA ILE A 103 -9.64 -8.81 9.66
C ILE A 103 -10.37 -8.04 10.76
N ASN A 104 -9.64 -7.48 11.71
CA ASN A 104 -10.21 -6.69 12.79
C ASN A 104 -10.38 -5.21 12.41
N LYS A 105 -9.39 -4.64 11.72
CA LYS A 105 -9.36 -3.22 11.35
C LYS A 105 -8.67 -3.00 10.01
N VAL A 106 -9.01 -1.90 9.35
CA VAL A 106 -8.47 -1.54 8.03
C VAL A 106 -8.01 -0.10 8.04
N ILE A 107 -6.82 0.15 7.48
CA ILE A 107 -6.24 1.48 7.35
C ILE A 107 -5.92 1.70 5.87
N PHE A 108 -6.51 2.74 5.29
CA PHE A 108 -6.18 3.20 3.95
C PHE A 108 -5.31 4.45 4.05
N VAL A 109 -4.16 4.43 3.40
CA VAL A 109 -3.31 5.60 3.29
C VAL A 109 -3.30 6.04 1.83
N THR A 110 -3.80 7.24 1.58
CA THR A 110 -3.87 7.86 0.25
C THR A 110 -4.44 6.91 -0.82
N TYR A 111 -5.75 6.70 -0.77
CA TYR A 111 -6.47 5.76 -1.66
C TYR A 111 -6.55 6.27 -3.10
N PRO A 112 -6.09 5.53 -4.12
CA PRO A 112 -6.08 5.96 -5.53
C PRO A 112 -7.44 5.68 -6.19
N PHE A 113 -8.44 6.50 -5.89
CA PHE A 113 -9.74 6.39 -6.54
C PHE A 113 -9.72 6.96 -7.96
N PHE A 114 -10.22 6.18 -8.92
CA PHE A 114 -10.43 6.60 -10.29
C PHE A 114 -11.81 6.14 -10.75
N ASP A 115 -12.63 7.05 -11.25
CA ASP A 115 -13.91 6.68 -11.86
C ASP A 115 -13.72 5.90 -13.18
N ALA A 116 -14.79 5.32 -13.70
CA ALA A 116 -14.74 4.48 -14.89
C ALA A 116 -14.15 5.20 -16.11
N ALA A 117 -14.43 6.50 -16.29
CA ALA A 117 -13.91 7.28 -17.41
C ALA A 117 -12.39 7.50 -17.26
N LYS A 118 -11.94 7.87 -16.05
CA LYS A 118 -10.52 8.03 -15.76
C LYS A 118 -9.74 6.73 -15.84
N ARG A 119 -10.31 5.62 -15.38
CA ARG A 119 -9.69 4.29 -15.54
C ARG A 119 -9.48 3.92 -17.00
N ALA A 120 -10.50 4.15 -17.87
CA ALA A 120 -10.39 3.90 -19.29
C ALA A 120 -9.31 4.75 -19.98
N GLU A 121 -9.23 6.04 -19.62
CA GLU A 121 -8.15 6.94 -20.07
C GLU A 121 -6.77 6.42 -19.66
N LEU A 122 -6.59 6.07 -18.38
CA LEU A 122 -5.32 5.60 -17.83
C LEU A 122 -4.88 4.27 -18.46
N LEU A 123 -5.80 3.33 -18.65
CA LEU A 123 -5.52 2.08 -19.36
C LEU A 123 -5.10 2.32 -20.81
N GLY A 124 -5.75 3.25 -21.50
CA GLY A 124 -5.43 3.59 -22.89
C GLY A 124 -4.07 4.29 -23.05
N SER A 125 -3.62 5.01 -22.02
CA SER A 125 -2.33 5.72 -22.02
C SER A 125 -1.19 4.92 -21.40
N GLN A 126 -1.49 3.77 -20.79
CA GLN A 126 -0.47 2.98 -20.09
C GLN A 126 0.51 2.36 -21.06
N THR A 127 1.78 2.71 -20.91
CA THR A 127 2.88 2.07 -21.61
C THR A 127 3.45 0.95 -20.76
N LYS A 128 3.55 -0.24 -21.34
CA LYS A 128 4.34 -1.33 -20.74
C LYS A 128 5.79 -0.84 -20.68
N GLY A 129 6.34 -0.67 -19.48
CA GLY A 129 7.73 -0.28 -19.33
C GLY A 129 8.62 -1.24 -20.12
N ALA A 130 9.25 -0.73 -21.15
CA ALA A 130 10.21 -1.52 -21.92
C ALA A 130 11.55 -1.52 -21.17
N ILE A 131 12.02 -2.71 -20.84
CA ILE A 131 13.40 -2.88 -20.41
C ILE A 131 14.22 -3.01 -21.69
N ASP A 132 15.12 -2.07 -21.94
CA ASP A 132 16.01 -2.06 -23.10
C ASP A 132 17.45 -1.71 -22.69
N GLU A 133 18.35 -1.64 -23.65
CA GLU A 133 19.76 -1.32 -23.43
C GLU A 133 20.01 0.18 -23.16
N SER A 134 18.99 1.02 -23.30
CA SER A 134 19.10 2.46 -23.10
C SER A 134 18.93 2.82 -21.62
N ILE A 135 19.74 3.75 -21.14
CA ILE A 135 19.57 4.38 -19.83
C ILE A 135 18.23 5.16 -19.72
N ASP A 136 17.61 5.45 -20.86
CA ASP A 136 16.37 6.23 -20.90
C ASP A 136 15.21 5.52 -20.20
N CYS A 137 15.20 4.18 -20.20
CA CYS A 137 14.20 3.40 -19.47
C CYS A 137 14.24 3.65 -17.94
N LEU A 138 15.37 4.13 -17.40
CA LEU A 138 15.55 4.41 -15.98
C LEU A 138 15.35 5.90 -15.63
N LYS A 139 15.36 6.82 -16.60
CA LYS A 139 15.37 8.26 -16.33
C LYS A 139 14.19 8.74 -15.50
N GLY A 140 12.97 8.37 -15.87
CA GLY A 140 11.77 8.79 -15.16
C GLY A 140 11.76 8.31 -13.70
N MET A 141 12.16 7.06 -13.49
CA MET A 141 12.29 6.47 -12.17
C MET A 141 13.38 7.15 -11.34
N TRP A 142 14.52 7.44 -11.95
CA TRP A 142 15.61 8.20 -11.33
C TRP A 142 15.16 9.61 -10.92
N GLU A 143 14.53 10.33 -11.83
CA GLU A 143 14.05 11.69 -11.57
C GLU A 143 13.05 11.70 -10.41
N PHE A 144 12.10 10.77 -10.40
CA PHE A 144 11.10 10.66 -9.35
C PHE A 144 11.74 10.29 -8.00
N THR A 145 12.59 9.26 -7.97
CA THR A 145 13.04 8.65 -6.71
C THR A 145 14.30 9.32 -6.14
N ILE A 146 15.21 9.78 -6.99
CA ILE A 146 16.50 10.34 -6.58
C ILE A 146 16.49 11.87 -6.65
N THR A 147 16.23 12.43 -7.84
CA THR A 147 16.38 13.87 -8.07
C THR A 147 15.31 14.68 -7.35
N ASN A 148 14.06 14.26 -7.45
CA ASN A 148 12.89 14.94 -6.90
C ASN A 148 12.39 14.31 -5.59
N ARG A 149 13.20 13.52 -4.90
CA ARG A 149 12.81 12.91 -3.62
C ARG A 149 12.37 13.96 -2.61
N SER A 150 11.49 13.59 -1.71
CA SER A 150 11.04 14.47 -0.63
C SER A 150 12.24 14.96 0.18
N LYS A 151 12.23 16.25 0.50
CA LYS A 151 13.30 16.87 1.31
C LYS A 151 13.35 16.20 2.69
N GLY A 152 14.51 15.69 3.05
CA GLY A 152 14.72 14.95 4.31
C GLY A 152 14.97 13.46 4.10
N ILE A 153 14.51 12.86 2.99
CA ILE A 153 14.91 11.49 2.65
C ILE A 153 16.40 11.49 2.28
N SER A 154 17.19 10.65 2.94
CA SER A 154 18.62 10.55 2.65
C SER A 154 18.87 10.04 1.23
N ILE A 155 20.04 10.33 0.71
CA ILE A 155 20.38 9.84 -0.64
C ILE A 155 20.51 8.32 -0.65
N GLU A 156 21.01 7.72 0.43
CA GLU A 156 21.15 6.28 0.61
C GLU A 156 19.77 5.61 0.53
N ARG A 157 18.78 6.14 1.28
CA ARG A 157 17.41 5.61 1.26
C ARG A 157 16.74 5.79 -0.11
N ALA A 158 16.98 6.90 -0.76
CA ALA A 158 16.50 7.12 -2.13
C ALA A 158 17.09 6.09 -3.11
N TYR A 159 18.38 5.72 -2.96
CA TYR A 159 18.99 4.64 -3.75
C TYR A 159 18.38 3.27 -3.46
N GLU A 160 18.09 2.95 -2.21
CA GLU A 160 17.40 1.69 -1.84
C GLU A 160 16.04 1.61 -2.55
N ASN A 161 15.24 2.66 -2.47
CA ASN A 161 13.95 2.76 -3.14
C ASN A 161 14.06 2.68 -4.67
N PHE A 162 15.09 3.29 -5.27
CA PHE A 162 15.35 3.21 -6.70
C PHE A 162 15.74 1.78 -7.12
N ILE A 163 16.63 1.14 -6.37
CA ILE A 163 17.07 -0.24 -6.63
C ILE A 163 15.87 -1.20 -6.51
N ASP A 164 15.00 -1.00 -5.54
CA ASP A 164 13.79 -1.82 -5.37
C ASP A 164 12.87 -1.71 -6.60
N GLN A 165 12.63 -0.50 -7.09
CA GLN A 165 11.85 -0.29 -8.32
C GLN A 165 12.53 -0.94 -9.55
N VAL A 166 13.85 -0.84 -9.68
CA VAL A 166 14.60 -1.47 -10.78
C VAL A 166 14.46 -3.00 -10.74
N LYS A 167 14.53 -3.62 -9.57
CA LYS A 167 14.31 -5.07 -9.41
C LYS A 167 12.91 -5.50 -9.86
N ASN A 168 11.92 -4.65 -9.69
CA ASN A 168 10.53 -4.91 -10.04
C ASN A 168 10.15 -4.38 -11.44
N MET A 169 11.10 -3.90 -12.23
CA MET A 169 10.87 -3.17 -13.48
C MET A 169 10.05 -3.97 -14.51
N SER A 170 10.29 -5.28 -14.62
CA SER A 170 9.55 -6.15 -15.54
C SER A 170 8.06 -6.25 -15.25
N VAL A 171 7.66 -6.01 -14.00
CA VAL A 171 6.27 -6.08 -13.52
C VAL A 171 5.76 -4.73 -13.02
N SER A 172 6.53 -3.66 -13.19
CA SER A 172 6.23 -2.34 -12.63
C SER A 172 4.87 -1.80 -13.02
N TRP A 173 4.40 -2.13 -14.22
CA TRP A 173 3.11 -1.69 -14.74
C TRP A 173 1.93 -2.58 -14.33
N TYR A 174 2.17 -3.79 -13.78
CA TYR A 174 1.12 -4.76 -13.44
C TYR A 174 0.17 -4.21 -12.37
N GLY A 175 0.69 -3.61 -11.32
CA GLY A 175 -0.12 -3.03 -10.27
C GLY A 175 -0.99 -1.86 -10.74
N PHE A 176 -0.47 -1.03 -11.63
CA PHE A 176 -1.25 0.04 -12.26
C PHE A 176 -2.37 -0.54 -13.13
N TYR A 177 -2.07 -1.57 -13.93
CA TYR A 177 -3.08 -2.26 -14.72
C TYR A 177 -4.18 -2.84 -13.84
N SER A 178 -3.82 -3.52 -12.75
CA SER A 178 -4.78 -4.09 -11.81
C SER A 178 -5.65 -3.00 -11.18
N MET A 179 -5.05 -1.88 -10.73
CA MET A 179 -5.77 -0.77 -10.12
C MET A 179 -6.72 -0.08 -11.12
N PHE A 180 -6.29 0.10 -12.38
CA PHE A 180 -7.13 0.75 -13.41
C PHE A 180 -8.25 -0.16 -13.92
N ASN A 181 -8.23 -1.46 -13.63
CA ASN A 181 -9.33 -2.38 -13.88
C ASN A 181 -10.22 -2.59 -12.64
N TYR A 182 -9.84 -2.06 -11.46
CA TYR A 182 -10.60 -2.26 -10.23
C TYR A 182 -11.73 -1.23 -10.07
N PRO A 183 -13.00 -1.68 -10.02
CA PRO A 183 -14.16 -0.78 -9.94
C PRO A 183 -14.38 -0.32 -8.50
N SER A 184 -13.53 0.58 -8.00
CA SER A 184 -13.56 1.05 -6.61
C SER A 184 -14.92 1.61 -6.20
N GLU A 185 -15.66 2.25 -7.12
CA GLU A 185 -17.01 2.77 -6.89
C GLU A 185 -18.05 1.70 -6.55
N GLU A 186 -17.83 0.47 -7.03
CA GLU A 186 -18.71 -0.68 -6.73
C GLU A 186 -18.22 -1.47 -5.51
N ARG A 187 -16.91 -1.45 -5.24
CA ARG A 187 -16.29 -2.27 -4.20
C ARG A 187 -16.27 -1.58 -2.83
N LEU A 188 -15.90 -0.30 -2.75
CA LEU A 188 -15.83 0.44 -1.48
C LEU A 188 -17.13 0.41 -0.67
N PRO A 189 -18.34 0.52 -1.27
CA PRO A 189 -19.60 0.41 -0.51
C PRO A 189 -19.83 -0.96 0.13
N LEU A 190 -19.11 -2.01 -0.26
CA LEU A 190 -19.26 -3.36 0.30
C LEU A 190 -18.43 -3.57 1.58
N LEU A 191 -17.51 -2.64 1.88
CA LEU A 191 -16.68 -2.72 3.08
C LEU A 191 -17.55 -2.61 4.34
N GLN A 192 -17.49 -3.62 5.20
CA GLN A 192 -18.25 -3.68 6.47
C GLN A 192 -17.51 -3.00 7.62
N HIS A 193 -16.20 -2.89 7.53
CA HIS A 193 -15.36 -2.24 8.55
C HIS A 193 -15.50 -0.72 8.49
N VAL A 194 -15.23 -0.06 9.61
CA VAL A 194 -15.05 1.40 9.69
C VAL A 194 -13.53 1.66 9.53
N PRO A 195 -13.04 2.01 8.33
CA PRO A 195 -11.61 2.18 8.14
C PRO A 195 -11.10 3.49 8.76
N LEU A 196 -9.83 3.49 9.17
CA LEU A 196 -9.07 4.72 9.29
C LEU A 196 -8.55 5.10 7.90
N ILE A 197 -8.84 6.32 7.46
CA ILE A 197 -8.34 6.87 6.19
C ILE A 197 -7.38 7.99 6.52
N VAL A 198 -6.11 7.79 6.18
CA VAL A 198 -5.04 8.78 6.32
C VAL A 198 -4.72 9.34 4.94
N ASN A 199 -4.77 10.65 4.80
CA ASN A 199 -4.56 11.34 3.55
C ASN A 199 -3.39 12.33 3.66
N ASP A 200 -2.45 12.27 2.73
CA ASP A 200 -1.36 13.23 2.61
C ASP A 200 -1.65 14.29 1.53
N THR A 201 -0.81 15.29 1.41
CA THR A 201 -0.89 16.29 0.35
C THR A 201 -0.22 15.79 -0.92
N SER A 202 -1.00 15.21 -1.83
CA SER A 202 -0.52 14.65 -3.10
C SER A 202 -1.56 14.82 -4.22
N SER A 203 -1.26 14.32 -5.40
CA SER A 203 -2.23 14.24 -6.50
C SER A 203 -3.41 13.30 -6.20
N LEU A 204 -3.32 12.49 -5.16
CA LEU A 204 -4.37 11.57 -4.71
C LEU A 204 -5.20 12.11 -3.53
N THR A 205 -4.95 13.36 -3.08
CA THR A 205 -5.73 13.97 -2.00
C THR A 205 -7.23 13.98 -2.30
N GLU A 206 -7.63 14.51 -3.44
CA GLU A 206 -9.05 14.54 -3.84
C GLU A 206 -9.60 13.14 -4.20
N PRO A 207 -8.88 12.28 -4.95
CA PRO A 207 -9.28 10.88 -5.10
C PRO A 207 -9.55 10.14 -3.78
N THR A 208 -8.73 10.34 -2.75
CA THR A 208 -8.95 9.75 -1.42
C THR A 208 -10.23 10.26 -0.76
N LYS A 209 -10.54 11.55 -0.88
CA LYS A 209 -11.80 12.13 -0.36
C LYS A 209 -13.03 11.54 -1.05
N ILE A 210 -12.94 11.29 -2.36
CA ILE A 210 -14.02 10.61 -3.09
C ILE A 210 -14.18 9.18 -2.59
N ALA A 211 -13.09 8.43 -2.40
CA ALA A 211 -13.13 7.08 -1.85
C ALA A 211 -13.77 7.06 -0.45
N MET A 212 -13.41 8.02 0.41
CA MET A 212 -14.00 8.17 1.75
C MET A 212 -15.52 8.32 1.71
N ALA A 213 -16.03 9.07 0.74
CA ALA A 213 -17.48 9.30 0.61
C ALA A 213 -18.27 8.06 0.17
N LEU A 214 -17.60 7.01 -0.31
CA LEU A 214 -18.20 5.77 -0.78
C LEU A 214 -18.28 4.68 0.31
N VAL A 215 -17.50 4.78 1.38
CA VAL A 215 -17.63 3.87 2.52
C VAL A 215 -18.74 4.31 3.46
N HIS A 216 -19.39 3.37 4.14
CA HIS A 216 -20.53 3.68 5.02
C HIS A 216 -20.16 4.59 6.19
N SER A 217 -18.98 4.44 6.73
CA SER A 217 -18.42 5.24 7.82
C SER A 217 -16.91 5.09 7.81
N SER A 218 -16.17 6.12 8.23
CA SER A 218 -14.71 6.10 8.36
C SER A 218 -14.25 7.07 9.43
N GLU A 219 -13.09 6.79 10.02
CA GLU A 219 -12.28 7.80 10.69
C GLU A 219 -11.36 8.43 9.63
N TYR A 220 -11.31 9.77 9.56
CA TYR A 220 -10.53 10.47 8.54
C TYR A 220 -9.52 11.42 9.16
N VAL A 221 -8.31 11.36 8.64
CA VAL A 221 -7.20 12.23 9.03
C VAL A 221 -6.55 12.80 7.77
N GLU A 222 -6.44 14.11 7.70
CA GLU A 222 -5.69 14.81 6.66
C GLU A 222 -4.39 15.37 7.24
N LEU A 223 -3.26 14.94 6.69
CA LEU A 223 -1.92 15.39 7.07
C LEU A 223 -1.48 16.49 6.09
N GLU A 224 -1.99 17.71 6.27
CA GLU A 224 -1.82 18.83 5.34
C GLU A 224 -0.36 19.21 5.07
N ASP A 225 0.51 19.04 6.06
CA ASP A 225 1.93 19.38 5.97
C ASP A 225 2.80 18.25 5.40
N VAL A 226 2.22 17.05 5.21
CA VAL A 226 2.94 15.89 4.69
C VAL A 226 2.84 15.87 3.16
N LYS A 227 3.99 16.06 2.50
CA LYS A 227 4.13 16.05 1.03
C LYS A 227 5.08 14.95 0.59
N GLY A 228 4.57 13.72 0.62
CA GLY A 228 5.36 12.51 0.38
C GLY A 228 6.23 12.10 1.58
N GLY A 229 6.78 10.89 1.53
CA GLY A 229 7.62 10.35 2.60
C GLY A 229 6.87 10.05 3.89
N ILE A 230 5.57 9.74 3.81
CA ILE A 230 4.70 9.52 4.97
C ILE A 230 5.21 8.37 5.87
N PHE A 231 5.82 7.33 5.28
CA PHE A 231 6.38 6.19 6.01
C PHE A 231 7.89 6.29 6.26
N GLU A 232 8.50 7.45 5.97
CA GLU A 232 9.94 7.67 6.15
C GLU A 232 10.26 8.94 6.96
N LEU A 233 9.52 10.02 6.75
CA LEU A 233 9.76 11.31 7.38
C LEU A 233 8.72 11.69 8.41
N ASN A 234 7.55 11.05 8.37
CA ASN A 234 6.39 11.43 9.17
C ASN A 234 5.81 10.23 9.92
N THR A 235 6.66 9.26 10.25
CA THR A 235 6.28 8.02 10.93
C THR A 235 5.61 8.28 12.26
N ASP A 236 6.09 9.26 13.05
CA ASP A 236 5.48 9.63 14.34
C ASP A 236 4.02 10.06 14.19
N GLN A 237 3.70 10.86 13.16
CA GLN A 237 2.34 11.33 12.94
C GLN A 237 1.41 10.18 12.56
N ILE A 238 1.83 9.31 11.64
CA ILE A 238 0.99 8.18 11.25
C ILE A 238 0.87 7.15 12.38
N ILE A 239 1.94 6.90 13.15
CA ILE A 239 1.92 6.01 14.31
C ILE A 239 0.95 6.51 15.39
N GLU A 240 0.93 7.81 15.68
CA GLU A 240 -0.02 8.39 16.63
C GLU A 240 -1.47 8.08 16.24
N HIS A 241 -1.83 8.32 14.98
CA HIS A 241 -3.19 8.07 14.51
C HIS A 241 -3.53 6.57 14.46
N VAL A 242 -2.59 5.75 14.04
CA VAL A 242 -2.73 4.28 14.00
C VAL A 242 -2.91 3.73 15.42
N SER A 243 -2.07 4.12 16.35
CA SER A 243 -2.15 3.67 17.75
C SER A 243 -3.49 4.05 18.39
N ARG A 244 -3.92 5.30 18.23
CA ARG A 244 -5.23 5.74 18.71
C ARG A 244 -6.37 4.93 18.10
N TYR A 245 -6.33 4.68 16.78
CA TYR A 245 -7.33 3.88 16.09
C TYR A 245 -7.35 2.43 16.59
N LEU A 246 -6.20 1.87 16.97
CA LEU A 246 -6.09 0.51 17.51
C LEU A 246 -6.34 0.45 19.04
N GLY A 247 -6.54 1.59 19.72
CA GLY A 247 -6.79 1.65 21.14
C GLY A 247 -5.54 1.39 21.99
N GLU A 248 -4.43 1.95 21.56
CA GLU A 248 -3.14 1.98 22.28
C GLU A 248 -2.91 3.35 22.92
#